data_cc2163398dd44161849c2250048851e2
#
_entry.id   cc2163398dd44161849c2250048851e2
#
_cell.length_a   1.000
_cell.length_b   1.000
_cell.length_c   1.000
_cell.angle_alpha   90.00
_cell.angle_beta   90.00
_cell.angle_gamma   90.00
#
_symmetry.space_group_name_H-M   'P 1'
#
loop_
_entity.id
_entity.type
_entity.pdbx_description
1 polymer ?
#
loop_
_entity_poly.entity_id
_entity_poly.type
_entity_poly.pdbx_seq_one_letter_code
_entity_poly.pdbx_strand_id
1 'polypeptide(L)'
;AVMFTGASSVQAAAGSEGTLATGMGYIAAALVTGLSCIGGGIAVANAASSALGAISEDGSIFGKSMIFVAMAEGIALYGLIISFMILGKL
;
A
#
# COMPACT_ATOMS: atom_id res chain seq x y z
N ALA A 1 11.29 -11.38 21.24
CA ALA A 1 11.11 -10.67 20.14
C ALA A 1 9.97 -11.07 19.25
N VAL A 2 9.37 -10.09 18.67
CA VAL A 2 8.14 -10.31 17.92
C VAL A 2 8.37 -11.22 16.72
N MET A 3 9.53 -11.14 16.08
CA MET A 3 9.78 -11.96 14.92
C MET A 3 9.93 -13.42 15.29
N PHE A 4 10.69 -13.69 16.32
CA PHE A 4 10.85 -15.07 16.76
C PHE A 4 9.69 -15.52 17.60
N THR A 5 9.13 -14.63 18.38
CA THR A 5 7.86 -14.94 18.99
C THR A 5 6.78 -15.04 17.95
N GLY A 6 6.94 -14.35 16.84
CA GLY A 6 6.05 -14.52 15.71
C GLY A 6 6.13 -15.92 15.15
N ALA A 7 7.34 -16.44 14.96
CA ALA A 7 7.53 -17.80 14.51
C ALA A 7 7.01 -18.80 15.54
N SER A 8 7.29 -18.55 16.81
CA SER A 8 6.77 -19.39 17.89
C SER A 8 5.27 -19.31 17.99
N SER A 9 4.71 -18.13 17.80
CA SER A 9 3.27 -17.94 17.81
C SER A 9 2.60 -18.63 16.66
N VAL A 10 3.22 -18.58 15.48
CA VAL A 10 2.73 -19.29 14.32
C VAL A 10 2.76 -20.78 14.59
N GLN A 11 3.83 -21.25 15.20
CA GLN A 11 3.96 -22.65 15.51
C GLN A 11 3.02 -23.09 16.61
N ALA A 12 2.88 -22.27 17.65
CA ALA A 12 1.92 -22.53 18.70
C ALA A 12 0.50 -22.51 18.15
N ALA A 13 0.23 -21.59 17.27
CA ALA A 13 -1.06 -21.51 16.62
C ALA A 13 -1.21 -22.54 15.51
N ALA A 14 -0.12 -23.18 15.09
CA ALA A 14 -0.20 -24.23 14.08
C ALA A 14 -1.03 -25.40 14.55
N GLY A 15 -1.19 -25.53 15.84
CA GLY A 15 -2.12 -26.50 16.38
C GLY A 15 -3.55 -26.03 16.32
N SER A 16 -3.79 -24.77 15.98
CA SER A 16 -5.13 -24.25 15.89
C SER A 16 -5.53 -24.09 14.44
N GLU A 17 -6.82 -24.16 14.22
CA GLU A 17 -7.40 -24.06 12.92
C GLU A 17 -7.14 -22.69 12.32
N GLY A 18 -6.81 -22.65 11.04
CA GLY A 18 -6.67 -21.40 10.32
C GLY A 18 -5.33 -20.73 10.42
N THR A 19 -4.34 -21.36 11.07
CA THR A 19 -3.02 -20.76 11.22
C THR A 19 -2.35 -20.46 9.89
N LEU A 20 -2.38 -21.42 8.97
CA LEU A 20 -1.80 -21.19 7.64
C LEU A 20 -2.58 -20.11 6.91
N ALA A 21 -3.89 -20.17 6.98
CA ALA A 21 -4.73 -19.16 6.36
C ALA A 21 -4.46 -17.77 6.96
N THR A 22 -4.28 -17.70 8.27
CA THR A 22 -3.95 -16.44 8.94
C THR A 22 -2.61 -15.90 8.46
N GLY A 23 -1.59 -16.77 8.37
CA GLY A 23 -0.29 -16.37 7.85
C GLY A 23 -0.35 -15.89 6.42
N MET A 24 -1.11 -16.57 5.59
CA MET A 24 -1.32 -16.17 4.21
C MET A 24 -2.04 -14.83 4.12
N GLY A 25 -2.97 -14.58 5.02
CA GLY A 25 -3.66 -13.30 5.11
C GLY A 25 -2.71 -12.15 5.43
N TYR A 26 -1.79 -12.36 6.37
CA TYR A 26 -0.77 -11.35 6.68
C TYR A 26 0.13 -11.08 5.48
N ILE A 27 0.55 -12.14 4.79
CA ILE A 27 1.37 -11.98 3.59
C ILE A 27 0.58 -11.24 2.51
N ALA A 28 -0.69 -11.59 2.32
CA ALA A 28 -1.53 -10.91 1.34
C ALA A 28 -1.65 -9.42 1.65
N ALA A 29 -1.85 -9.07 2.92
CA ALA A 29 -1.93 -7.67 3.33
C ALA A 29 -0.62 -6.94 3.06
N ALA A 30 0.50 -7.57 3.37
CA ALA A 30 1.83 -7.00 3.12
C ALA A 30 2.06 -6.82 1.62
N LEU A 31 1.69 -7.80 0.81
CA LEU A 31 1.87 -7.72 -0.64
C LEU A 31 1.00 -6.65 -1.27
N VAL A 32 -0.26 -6.57 -0.89
CA VAL A 32 -1.15 -5.59 -1.49
C VAL A 32 -0.69 -4.16 -1.14
N THR A 33 -0.27 -3.93 0.08
CA THR A 33 0.25 -2.62 0.48
C THR A 33 1.57 -2.32 -0.20
N GLY A 34 2.50 -3.28 -0.17
CA GLY A 34 3.83 -3.11 -0.76
C GLY A 34 3.78 -2.86 -2.26
N LEU A 35 3.03 -3.69 -2.98
CA LEU A 35 2.91 -3.54 -4.43
C LEU A 35 2.17 -2.25 -4.80
N SER A 36 1.14 -1.90 -4.03
CA SER A 36 0.42 -0.65 -4.25
C SER A 36 1.32 0.56 -4.02
N CYS A 37 2.17 0.50 -2.99
CA CYS A 37 3.11 1.59 -2.72
C CYS A 37 4.15 1.71 -3.83
N ILE A 38 4.63 0.60 -4.35
CA ILE A 38 5.57 0.63 -5.47
C ILE A 38 4.89 1.23 -6.70
N GLY A 39 3.71 0.72 -7.06
CA GLY A 39 2.96 1.22 -8.21
C GLY A 39 2.57 2.68 -8.03
N GLY A 40 2.08 3.03 -6.85
CA GLY A 40 1.72 4.40 -6.52
C GLY A 40 2.92 5.34 -6.56
N GLY A 41 4.07 4.87 -6.07
CA GLY A 41 5.30 5.65 -6.11
C GLY A 41 5.74 5.95 -7.53
N ILE A 42 5.67 4.96 -8.41
CA ILE A 42 6.00 5.17 -9.82
C ILE A 42 5.00 6.14 -10.46
N ALA A 43 3.73 5.95 -10.18
CA ALA A 43 2.69 6.81 -10.73
C ALA A 43 2.85 8.26 -10.24
N VAL A 44 3.12 8.45 -8.96
CA VAL A 44 3.33 9.79 -8.39
C VAL A 44 4.59 10.42 -8.99
N ALA A 45 5.67 9.64 -9.12
CA ALA A 45 6.90 10.16 -9.71
C ALA A 45 6.65 10.69 -11.12
N ASN A 46 5.93 9.93 -11.94
CA ASN A 46 5.61 10.35 -13.30
C ASN A 46 4.66 11.55 -13.33
N ALA A 47 3.60 11.49 -12.54
CA ALA A 47 2.61 12.55 -12.51
C ALA A 47 3.20 13.85 -11.96
N ALA A 48 3.97 13.75 -10.88
CA ALA A 48 4.56 14.91 -10.24
C ALA A 48 5.63 15.55 -11.12
N SER A 49 6.45 14.75 -11.78
CA SER A 49 7.46 15.27 -12.70
C SER A 49 6.81 16.06 -13.84
N SER A 50 5.77 15.50 -14.43
CA SER A 50 5.04 16.17 -15.50
C SER A 50 4.34 17.43 -14.99
N ALA A 51 3.72 17.33 -13.81
CA ALA A 51 3.01 18.46 -13.22
C ALA A 51 3.96 19.62 -12.90
N LEU A 52 5.12 19.31 -12.31
CA LEU A 52 6.10 20.33 -11.97
C LEU A 52 6.65 21.01 -13.23
N GLY A 53 6.87 20.23 -14.30
CA GLY A 53 7.29 20.79 -15.56
C GLY A 53 6.25 21.75 -16.13
N ALA A 54 4.99 21.38 -16.09
CA ALA A 54 3.91 22.22 -16.57
C ALA A 54 3.73 23.48 -15.69
N ILE A 55 3.81 23.32 -14.39
CA ILE A 55 3.68 24.43 -13.44
C ILE A 55 4.81 25.44 -13.65
N SER A 56 6.01 24.98 -13.98
CA SER A 56 7.13 25.88 -14.22
C SER A 56 6.91 26.76 -15.45
N GLU A 57 6.09 26.33 -16.38
CA GLU A 57 5.74 27.13 -17.57
C GLU A 57 4.51 27.99 -17.32
N ASP A 58 3.56 27.50 -16.54
CA ASP A 58 2.33 28.22 -16.25
C ASP A 58 1.85 27.86 -14.84
N GLY A 59 2.13 28.72 -13.89
CA GLY A 59 1.76 28.50 -12.50
C GLY A 59 0.25 28.46 -12.26
N SER A 60 -0.55 28.93 -13.20
CA SER A 60 -2.01 28.95 -13.02
C SER A 60 -2.61 27.54 -13.03
N ILE A 61 -1.87 26.53 -13.52
CA ILE A 61 -2.38 25.18 -13.59
C ILE A 61 -2.02 24.35 -12.35
N PHE A 62 -1.50 24.97 -11.31
CA PHE A 62 -1.08 24.25 -10.11
C PHE A 62 -2.21 23.39 -9.54
N GLY A 63 -3.39 23.96 -9.37
CA GLY A 63 -4.53 23.24 -8.81
C GLY A 63 -4.94 22.03 -9.63
N LYS A 64 -5.03 22.19 -10.94
CA LYS A 64 -5.34 21.08 -11.86
C LYS A 64 -4.30 19.99 -11.80
N SER A 65 -3.04 20.39 -11.78
CA SER A 65 -1.94 19.44 -11.77
C SER A 65 -1.93 18.62 -10.49
N MET A 66 -2.25 19.25 -9.37
CA MET A 66 -2.28 18.57 -8.08
C MET A 66 -3.39 17.53 -8.01
N ILE A 67 -4.49 17.72 -8.73
CA ILE A 67 -5.54 16.72 -8.80
C ILE A 67 -5.01 15.42 -9.40
N PHE A 68 -4.23 15.50 -10.47
CA PHE A 68 -3.65 14.31 -11.08
C PHE A 68 -2.65 13.61 -10.17
N VAL A 69 -1.85 14.38 -9.45
CA VAL A 69 -0.91 13.80 -8.48
C VAL A 69 -1.67 13.10 -7.35
N ALA A 70 -2.73 13.72 -6.86
CA ALA A 70 -3.55 13.12 -5.81
C ALA A 70 -4.21 11.83 -6.28
N MET A 71 -4.66 11.78 -7.53
CA MET A 71 -5.24 10.57 -8.10
C MET A 71 -4.20 9.45 -8.17
N ALA A 72 -2.97 9.78 -8.51
CA ALA A 72 -1.90 8.79 -8.54
C ALA A 72 -1.62 8.23 -7.16
N GLU A 73 -1.70 9.04 -6.12
CA GLU A 73 -1.52 8.57 -4.75
C GLU A 73 -2.65 7.66 -4.29
N GLY A 74 -3.81 7.78 -4.86
CA GLY A 74 -4.95 6.93 -4.54
C GLY A 74 -4.66 5.46 -4.73
N ILE A 75 -3.73 5.10 -5.59
CA ILE A 75 -3.34 3.70 -5.82
C ILE A 75 -2.84 3.07 -4.51
N ALA A 76 -1.92 3.73 -3.82
CA ALA A 76 -1.38 3.21 -2.57
C ALA A 76 -2.43 3.23 -1.46
N LEU A 77 -3.25 4.26 -1.42
CA LEU A 77 -4.33 4.35 -0.44
C LEU A 77 -5.34 3.22 -0.61
N TYR A 78 -5.66 2.89 -1.84
CA TYR A 78 -6.57 1.80 -2.13
C TYR A 78 -6.01 0.49 -1.63
N GLY A 79 -4.73 0.24 -1.90
CA GLY A 79 -4.06 -0.96 -1.40
C GLY A 79 -4.04 -1.02 0.11
N LEU A 80 -3.84 0.11 0.76
CA LEU A 80 -3.87 0.19 2.22
C LEU A 80 -5.25 -0.15 2.78
N ILE A 81 -6.30 0.33 2.14
CA ILE A 81 -7.66 0.02 2.54
C ILE A 81 -7.92 -1.48 2.44
N ILE A 82 -7.52 -2.09 1.34
CA ILE A 82 -7.66 -3.54 1.16
C ILE A 82 -6.88 -4.29 2.24
N SER A 83 -5.69 -3.82 2.55
CA SER A 83 -4.86 -4.42 3.59
C SER A 83 -5.58 -4.38 4.95
N PHE A 84 -6.17 -3.25 5.30
CA PHE A 84 -6.93 -3.14 6.55
C PHE A 84 -8.13 -4.07 6.56
N MET A 85 -8.79 -4.24 5.43
CA MET A 85 -9.91 -5.16 5.34
C MET A 85 -9.45 -6.61 5.55
N ILE A 86 -8.31 -6.96 4.99
CA ILE A 86 -7.74 -8.30 5.19
C ILE A 86 -7.39 -8.50 6.66
N LEU A 87 -6.66 -7.56 7.25
CA LEU A 87 -6.25 -7.65 8.64
C LEU A 87 -7.44 -7.71 9.59
N GLY A 88 -8.50 -7.00 9.25
CA GLY A 88 -9.72 -7.01 10.06
C GLY A 88 -10.43 -8.35 10.09
N LYS A 89 -10.13 -9.24 9.14
CA LYS A 89 -10.73 -10.57 9.10
C LYS A 89 -9.86 -11.63 9.75
N LEU A 90 -8.68 -11.27 10.15
CA LEU A 90 -7.76 -12.17 10.83
C LEU A 90 -7.94 -12.08 12.34
#